data_256662d5cd8fa55003578d43f49ad019
#
_entry.id   256662d5cd8fa55003578d43f49ad019
#
_cell.length_a   1.000
_cell.length_b   1.000
_cell.length_c   1.000
_cell.angle_alpha   90.00
_cell.angle_beta   90.00
_cell.angle_gamma   90.00
#
_symmetry.space_group_name_H-M   'P 1'
#
loop_
_entity.id
_entity.type
_entity.pdbx_description
1 polymer ?
#
loop_
_entity_poly.entity_id
_entity_poly.type
_entity_poly.pdbx_seq_one_letter_code
_entity_poly.pdbx_strand_id
1 'polypeptide(L)'
;MELRSIMTARVVTVEADDTLEVVRQIFDAMKFHHLLVVDSGKTLCGVISDRDLLRALSPYVGTASENARDTATLRKRVHQIMSRKPLTLPPEASVTDAINLFLTSRVSCIPIVDPHLKPVGIVSWRDVLKTLI
;
A
#
# COMPACT_ATOMS: atom_id res chain seq x y z
N MET A 1 8.11 22.68 -3.93
CA MET A 1 8.78 21.38 -3.76
C MET A 1 7.93 20.32 -4.41
N GLU A 2 8.48 19.58 -5.31
CA GLU A 2 7.78 18.48 -5.98
C GLU A 2 7.79 17.22 -5.12
N LEU A 3 6.77 16.38 -5.30
CA LEU A 3 6.66 15.11 -4.58
C LEU A 3 7.84 14.17 -4.86
N ARG A 4 8.45 14.28 -6.05
CA ARG A 4 9.64 13.53 -6.42
C ARG A 4 10.75 13.62 -5.37
N SER A 5 10.89 14.78 -4.72
CA SER A 5 11.97 15.01 -3.75
C SER A 5 11.70 14.44 -2.37
N ILE A 6 10.44 14.08 -2.06
CA ILE A 6 10.08 13.57 -0.73
C ILE A 6 9.52 12.16 -0.74
N MET A 7 9.13 11.65 -1.90
CA MET A 7 8.54 10.31 -2.00
C MET A 7 9.57 9.21 -1.70
N THR A 8 9.06 8.08 -1.25
CA THR A 8 9.84 6.86 -1.21
C THR A 8 9.81 6.26 -2.61
N ALA A 9 10.97 6.24 -3.29
CA ALA A 9 11.06 5.78 -4.67
C ALA A 9 11.19 4.26 -4.80
N ARG A 10 11.66 3.58 -3.75
CA ARG A 10 11.72 2.12 -3.72
C ARG A 10 10.36 1.59 -3.32
N VAL A 11 9.49 1.40 -4.31
CA VAL A 11 8.17 0.82 -4.05
C VAL A 11 8.26 -0.69 -4.11
N VAL A 12 7.71 -1.33 -3.08
CA VAL A 12 7.48 -2.77 -3.09
C VAL A 12 6.04 -2.97 -3.52
N THR A 13 5.84 -3.81 -4.52
CA THR A 13 4.52 -4.08 -5.07
C THR A 13 4.19 -5.56 -4.92
N VAL A 14 2.90 -5.83 -4.90
CA VAL A 14 2.36 -7.19 -5.01
C VAL A 14 1.38 -7.21 -6.18
N GLU A 15 1.08 -8.39 -6.67
CA GLU A 15 0.08 -8.55 -7.71
C GLU A 15 -1.29 -8.85 -7.09
N ALA A 16 -2.34 -8.51 -7.82
CA ALA A 16 -3.71 -8.70 -7.35
C ALA A 16 -4.03 -10.16 -7.00
N ASP A 17 -3.39 -11.11 -7.67
CA ASP A 17 -3.58 -12.53 -7.45
C ASP A 17 -2.66 -13.15 -6.38
N ASP A 18 -1.76 -12.36 -5.81
CA ASP A 18 -0.93 -12.83 -4.70
C ASP A 18 -1.80 -13.16 -3.49
N THR A 19 -1.32 -14.10 -2.68
CA THR A 19 -2.02 -14.48 -1.43
C THR A 19 -1.67 -13.54 -0.30
N LEU A 20 -2.52 -13.52 0.72
CA LEU A 20 -2.24 -12.75 1.93
C LEU A 20 -1.02 -13.29 2.69
N GLU A 21 -0.68 -14.56 2.51
CA GLU A 21 0.54 -15.11 3.08
C GLU A 21 1.78 -14.38 2.56
N VAL A 22 1.83 -14.11 1.25
CA VAL A 22 2.92 -13.33 0.64
C VAL A 22 2.96 -11.92 1.23
N VAL A 23 1.80 -11.28 1.33
CA VAL A 23 1.70 -9.93 1.89
C VAL A 23 2.18 -9.90 3.35
N ARG A 24 1.78 -10.89 4.15
CA ARG A 24 2.20 -11.02 5.54
C ARG A 24 3.71 -11.14 5.65
N GLN A 25 4.31 -11.98 4.81
CA GLN A 25 5.77 -12.16 4.80
C GLN A 25 6.49 -10.84 4.49
N ILE A 26 5.96 -10.07 3.55
CA ILE A 26 6.56 -8.78 3.18
C ILE A 26 6.45 -7.78 4.34
N PHE A 27 5.28 -7.64 4.96
CA PHE A 27 5.13 -6.74 6.09
C PHE A 27 5.98 -7.16 7.30
N ASP A 28 6.11 -8.46 7.54
CA ASP A 28 6.95 -8.97 8.64
C ASP A 28 8.43 -8.70 8.40
N ALA A 29 8.87 -8.78 7.15
CA ALA A 29 10.29 -8.60 6.80
C ALA A 29 10.68 -7.13 6.67
N MET A 30 9.75 -6.25 6.40
CA MET A 30 9.99 -4.85 6.08
C MET A 30 9.18 -3.92 6.98
N LYS A 31 9.72 -2.72 7.23
CA LYS A 31 9.10 -1.77 8.17
C LYS A 31 8.28 -0.71 7.46
N PHE A 32 7.32 -1.12 6.64
CA PHE A 32 6.38 -0.17 6.05
C PHE A 32 4.94 -0.66 6.25
N HIS A 33 4.01 0.26 6.03
CA HIS A 33 2.61 0.05 6.40
C HIS A 33 1.68 -0.12 5.19
N HIS A 34 2.20 0.06 3.98
CA HIS A 34 1.41 0.02 2.75
C HIS A 34 2.18 -0.68 1.65
N LEU A 35 1.45 -1.45 0.84
CA LEU A 35 1.98 -2.05 -0.38
C LEU A 35 1.10 -1.60 -1.54
N LEU A 36 1.71 -1.31 -2.67
CA LEU A 36 0.99 -1.00 -3.89
C LEU A 36 0.68 -2.30 -4.62
N VAL A 37 -0.51 -2.37 -5.18
CA VAL A 37 -0.97 -3.55 -5.92
C VAL A 37 -0.99 -3.22 -7.40
N VAL A 38 -0.37 -4.08 -8.18
CA VAL A 38 -0.30 -3.93 -9.64
C VAL A 38 -0.94 -5.13 -10.33
N ASP A 39 -1.38 -4.90 -11.55
CA ASP A 39 -1.85 -5.99 -12.42
C ASP A 39 -0.68 -6.63 -13.17
N SER A 40 -0.97 -7.56 -14.06
CA SER A 40 0.05 -8.26 -14.86
C SER A 40 0.87 -7.33 -15.75
N GLY A 41 0.31 -6.19 -16.13
CA GLY A 41 1.00 -5.16 -16.92
C GLY A 41 1.79 -4.17 -16.07
N LYS A 42 1.90 -4.40 -14.75
CA LYS A 42 2.55 -3.52 -13.79
C LYS A 42 1.85 -2.19 -13.60
N THR A 43 0.58 -2.11 -13.96
CA THR A 43 -0.25 -0.92 -13.76
C THR A 43 -0.85 -0.95 -12.36
N LEU A 44 -0.83 0.19 -11.68
CA LEU A 44 -1.41 0.31 -10.34
C LEU A 44 -2.90 0.01 -10.37
N CYS A 45 -3.36 -0.90 -9.51
CA CYS A 45 -4.79 -1.24 -9.41
C CYS A 45 -5.32 -1.17 -7.98
N GLY A 46 -4.45 -1.03 -6.98
CA GLY A 46 -4.92 -0.96 -5.60
C GLY A 46 -3.81 -0.65 -4.61
N VAL A 47 -4.22 -0.52 -3.36
CA VAL A 47 -3.32 -0.35 -2.21
C VAL A 47 -3.79 -1.28 -1.10
N ILE A 48 -2.88 -1.90 -0.41
CA ILE A 48 -3.17 -2.72 0.76
C ILE A 48 -2.33 -2.22 1.93
N SER A 49 -2.98 -1.98 3.08
CA SER A 49 -2.29 -1.59 4.30
C SER A 49 -2.10 -2.78 5.24
N ASP A 50 -1.22 -2.62 6.22
CA ASP A 50 -1.06 -3.61 7.29
C ASP A 50 -2.36 -3.81 8.07
N ARG A 51 -3.17 -2.76 8.23
CA ARG A 51 -4.49 -2.85 8.86
C ARG A 51 -5.46 -3.68 8.03
N ASP A 52 -5.46 -3.53 6.71
CA ASP A 52 -6.29 -4.34 5.82
C ASP A 52 -5.94 -5.82 5.98
N LEU A 53 -4.66 -6.13 6.07
CA LEU A 53 -4.20 -7.49 6.30
C LEU A 53 -4.71 -8.03 7.64
N LEU A 54 -4.53 -7.27 8.72
CA LEU A 54 -4.95 -7.70 10.06
C LEU A 54 -6.45 -7.96 10.14
N ARG A 55 -7.26 -7.15 9.46
CA ARG A 55 -8.72 -7.34 9.42
C ARG A 55 -9.13 -8.58 8.65
N ALA A 56 -8.33 -9.01 7.69
CA ALA A 56 -8.65 -10.12 6.80
C ALA A 56 -8.16 -11.47 7.33
N LEU A 57 -7.15 -11.47 8.21
CA LEU A 57 -6.60 -12.69 8.79
C LEU A 57 -7.34 -13.07 10.07
N SER A 58 -7.40 -14.38 10.32
CA SER A 58 -7.84 -14.86 11.63
C SER A 58 -6.86 -14.40 12.71
N PRO A 59 -7.33 -13.94 13.88
CA PRO A 59 -6.45 -13.56 14.98
C PRO A 59 -5.63 -14.71 15.54
N TYR A 60 -5.99 -15.95 15.22
CA TYR A 60 -5.28 -17.13 15.71
C TYR A 60 -4.12 -17.58 14.79
N VAL A 61 -3.94 -16.93 13.63
CA VAL A 61 -2.82 -17.24 12.73
C VAL A 61 -1.51 -16.99 13.45
N GLY A 62 -0.62 -17.99 13.44
CA GLY A 62 0.66 -17.91 14.10
C GLY A 62 0.63 -18.18 15.61
N THR A 63 -0.52 -18.52 16.16
CA THR A 63 -0.67 -18.85 17.59
C THR A 63 -0.77 -20.36 17.81
N ALA A 64 -0.64 -20.79 19.07
CA ALA A 64 -0.78 -22.19 19.44
C ALA A 64 -2.20 -22.72 19.20
N SER A 65 -3.20 -21.83 19.11
CA SER A 65 -4.60 -22.18 18.86
C SER A 65 -4.95 -22.26 17.39
N GLU A 66 -4.00 -22.05 16.49
CA GLU A 66 -4.22 -22.04 15.04
C GLU A 66 -4.74 -23.39 14.56
N ASN A 67 -5.73 -23.35 13.68
CA ASN A 67 -6.29 -24.53 13.03
C ASN A 67 -6.39 -24.28 11.51
N ALA A 68 -6.91 -25.29 10.77
CA ALA A 68 -6.99 -25.20 9.31
C ALA A 68 -7.91 -24.07 8.82
N ARG A 69 -8.93 -23.68 9.58
CA ARG A 69 -9.81 -22.55 9.25
C ARG A 69 -9.05 -21.24 9.37
N ASP A 70 -8.21 -21.12 10.39
CA ASP A 70 -7.40 -19.92 10.61
C ASP A 70 -6.37 -19.76 9.48
N THR A 71 -5.62 -20.82 9.14
CA THR A 71 -4.63 -20.78 8.06
C THR A 71 -5.26 -20.54 6.70
N ALA A 72 -6.52 -20.95 6.50
CA ALA A 72 -7.23 -20.71 5.25
C ALA A 72 -7.38 -19.21 4.95
N THR A 73 -7.39 -18.34 5.97
CA THR A 73 -7.47 -16.90 5.74
C THR A 73 -6.24 -16.36 5.00
N LEU A 74 -5.08 -17.03 5.13
CA LEU A 74 -3.86 -16.66 4.43
C LEU A 74 -3.93 -16.95 2.92
N ARG A 75 -4.90 -17.76 2.48
CA ARG A 75 -5.07 -18.10 1.06
C ARG A 75 -5.95 -17.10 0.31
N LYS A 76 -6.55 -16.16 1.01
CA LYS A 76 -7.28 -15.07 0.35
C LYS A 76 -6.32 -14.33 -0.57
N ARG A 77 -6.87 -13.76 -1.64
CA ARG A 77 -6.09 -13.01 -2.61
C ARG A 77 -6.13 -11.51 -2.29
N VAL A 78 -5.06 -10.83 -2.67
CA VAL A 78 -4.91 -9.38 -2.46
C VAL A 78 -6.11 -8.61 -3.02
N HIS A 79 -6.60 -8.96 -4.22
CA HIS A 79 -7.72 -8.26 -4.83
C HIS A 79 -9.01 -8.34 -4.01
N GLN A 80 -9.13 -9.29 -3.09
CA GLN A 80 -10.33 -9.43 -2.25
C GLN A 80 -10.37 -8.41 -1.11
N ILE A 81 -9.24 -7.85 -0.71
CA ILE A 81 -9.17 -6.94 0.45
C ILE A 81 -8.55 -5.57 0.14
N MET A 82 -7.91 -5.40 -1.00
CA MET A 82 -7.27 -4.14 -1.36
C MET A 82 -8.27 -3.00 -1.54
N SER A 83 -7.83 -1.77 -1.28
CA SER A 83 -8.57 -0.58 -1.71
C SER A 83 -8.37 -0.42 -3.20
N ARG A 84 -9.46 -0.30 -3.95
CA ARG A 84 -9.44 -0.18 -5.42
C ARG A 84 -9.45 1.27 -5.84
N LYS A 85 -8.94 1.54 -7.03
CA LYS A 85 -8.92 2.88 -7.64
C LYS A 85 -8.32 3.91 -6.68
N PRO A 86 -7.08 3.70 -6.23
CA PRO A 86 -6.46 4.62 -5.29
C PRO A 86 -6.31 6.02 -5.91
N LEU A 87 -6.39 7.05 -5.06
CA LEU A 87 -6.06 8.40 -5.47
C LEU A 87 -4.56 8.50 -5.67
N THR A 88 -4.14 9.05 -6.81
CA THR A 88 -2.73 9.13 -7.20
C THR A 88 -2.33 10.54 -7.54
N LEU A 89 -1.03 10.82 -7.52
CA LEU A 89 -0.47 12.07 -7.99
C LEU A 89 0.78 11.76 -8.84
N PRO A 90 1.14 12.64 -9.79
CA PRO A 90 2.37 12.49 -10.53
C PRO A 90 3.57 12.99 -9.71
N PRO A 91 4.81 12.59 -10.05
CA PRO A 91 6.00 13.05 -9.31
C PRO A 91 6.24 14.56 -9.38
N GLU A 92 5.69 15.23 -10.39
CA GLU A 92 5.80 16.68 -10.59
C GLU A 92 4.80 17.46 -9.72
N ALA A 93 3.81 16.80 -9.12
CA ALA A 93 2.85 17.45 -8.24
C ALA A 93 3.57 18.05 -7.02
N SER A 94 2.98 19.06 -6.43
CA SER A 94 3.56 19.74 -5.28
C SER A 94 3.24 19.05 -3.96
N VAL A 95 4.02 19.34 -2.93
CA VAL A 95 3.72 18.91 -1.56
C VAL A 95 2.36 19.47 -1.13
N THR A 96 2.01 20.69 -1.55
CA THR A 96 0.69 21.27 -1.28
C THR A 96 -0.44 20.44 -1.88
N ASP A 97 -0.26 19.91 -3.09
CA ASP A 97 -1.25 19.02 -3.71
C ASP A 97 -1.48 17.77 -2.85
N ALA A 98 -0.40 17.19 -2.32
CA ALA A 98 -0.50 16.03 -1.45
C ALA A 98 -1.21 16.36 -0.14
N ILE A 99 -0.89 17.52 0.47
CA ILE A 99 -1.54 17.98 1.69
C ILE A 99 -3.03 18.13 1.47
N ASN A 100 -3.43 18.78 0.38
CA ASN A 100 -4.85 18.95 0.05
C ASN A 100 -5.56 17.61 -0.11
N LEU A 101 -4.92 16.65 -0.75
CA LEU A 101 -5.50 15.32 -0.94
C LEU A 101 -5.67 14.60 0.40
N PHE A 102 -4.68 14.67 1.29
CA PHE A 102 -4.79 14.10 2.63
C PHE A 102 -5.89 14.76 3.45
N LEU A 103 -6.08 16.07 3.31
CA LEU A 103 -7.09 16.80 4.07
C LEU A 103 -8.51 16.57 3.55
N THR A 104 -8.68 16.32 2.27
CA THR A 104 -10.00 16.13 1.66
C THR A 104 -10.42 14.68 1.51
N SER A 105 -9.51 13.74 1.74
CA SER A 105 -9.74 12.30 1.57
C SER A 105 -9.25 11.54 2.80
N ARG A 106 -9.80 10.34 3.00
CA ARG A 106 -9.42 9.48 4.13
C ARG A 106 -8.30 8.51 3.75
N VAL A 107 -7.30 9.00 3.05
CA VAL A 107 -6.15 8.18 2.66
C VAL A 107 -4.97 8.46 3.58
N SER A 108 -4.16 7.45 3.84
CA SER A 108 -2.96 7.57 4.67
C SER A 108 -1.68 7.55 3.85
N CYS A 109 -1.78 7.20 2.58
CA CYS A 109 -0.68 7.28 1.63
C CYS A 109 -1.21 7.61 0.25
N ILE A 110 -0.33 8.15 -0.60
CA ILE A 110 -0.66 8.50 -1.97
C ILE A 110 0.35 7.81 -2.87
N PRO A 111 -0.08 6.86 -3.72
CA PRO A 111 0.79 6.32 -4.74
C PRO A 111 1.17 7.41 -5.76
N ILE A 112 2.43 7.44 -6.12
CA ILE A 112 2.95 8.35 -7.15
C ILE A 112 3.16 7.52 -8.41
N VAL A 113 2.57 7.96 -9.51
CA VAL A 113 2.53 7.19 -10.75
C VAL A 113 3.02 8.00 -11.93
N ASP A 114 3.51 7.31 -12.96
CA ASP A 114 3.87 7.90 -14.23
C ASP A 114 2.61 8.07 -15.13
N PRO A 115 2.73 8.65 -16.35
CA PRO A 115 1.58 8.81 -17.23
C PRO A 115 0.90 7.50 -17.65
N HIS A 116 1.57 6.38 -17.49
CA HIS A 116 1.02 5.05 -17.79
C HIS A 116 0.45 4.36 -16.55
N LEU A 117 0.26 5.09 -15.44
CA LEU A 117 -0.24 4.58 -14.17
C LEU A 117 0.67 3.53 -13.52
N LYS A 118 1.96 3.55 -13.86
CA LYS A 118 2.94 2.67 -13.22
C LYS A 118 3.50 3.34 -11.97
N PRO A 119 3.54 2.62 -10.83
CA PRO A 119 4.07 3.20 -9.60
C PRO A 119 5.54 3.60 -9.73
N VAL A 120 5.85 4.82 -9.31
CA VAL A 120 7.22 5.32 -9.25
C VAL A 120 7.62 5.74 -7.85
N GLY A 121 6.66 5.83 -6.93
CA GLY A 121 6.91 6.18 -5.55
C GLY A 121 5.65 6.10 -4.71
N ILE A 122 5.81 6.42 -3.44
CA ILE A 122 4.70 6.53 -2.49
C ILE A 122 5.00 7.66 -1.52
N VAL A 123 3.97 8.42 -1.16
CA VAL A 123 4.06 9.51 -0.20
C VAL A 123 3.11 9.24 0.94
N SER A 124 3.61 9.35 2.17
CA SER A 124 2.82 9.22 3.40
C SER A 124 2.77 10.54 4.14
N TRP A 125 1.94 10.62 5.19
CA TRP A 125 1.91 11.75 6.11
C TRP A 125 3.30 12.03 6.68
N ARG A 126 4.05 10.99 6.99
CA ARG A 126 5.40 11.13 7.55
C ARG A 126 6.33 11.86 6.59
N ASP A 127 6.24 11.55 5.30
CA ASP A 127 7.07 12.20 4.28
C ASP A 127 6.76 13.70 4.22
N VAL A 128 5.49 14.07 4.30
CA VAL A 128 5.08 15.48 4.31
C VAL A 128 5.55 16.18 5.57
N LEU A 129 5.39 15.55 6.74
CA LEU A 129 5.80 16.14 8.01
C LEU A 129 7.30 16.39 8.08
N LYS A 130 8.11 15.55 7.44
CA LYS A 130 9.55 15.73 7.38
C LYS A 130 9.96 17.03 6.66
N THR A 131 9.11 17.58 5.82
CA THR A 131 9.40 18.83 5.13
C THR A 131 9.35 20.04 6.06
N LEU A 132 8.83 19.88 7.26
CA LEU A 132 8.67 20.96 8.24
C LEU A 132 9.86 21.13 9.18
N ILE A 133 10.84 20.25 9.09
CA ILE A 133 12.03 20.32 9.96
C ILE A 133 13.33 20.42 9.20
#